data_0300dd0e53b6133e3b9a61fcdcbdd2d0
#
_entry.id   0300dd0e53b6133e3b9a61fcdcbdd2d0
#
_cell.length_a   1.000
_cell.length_b   1.000
_cell.length_c   1.000
_cell.angle_alpha   90.00
_cell.angle_beta   90.00
_cell.angle_gamma   90.00
#
_symmetry.space_group_name_H-M   'P 1'
#
loop_
_entity.id
_entity.type
_entity.pdbx_description
1 polymer ?
#
loop_
_entity_poly.entity_id
_entity_poly.type
_entity_poly.pdbx_seq_one_letter_code
_entity_poly.pdbx_strand_id
1 'polypeptide(L)'
;YNWLRDNMYHAYECGAWYSASFQKGDTKEWCFTFNKKGRITDVNVGGRDQWVMYGPVYLSREFSARFLPVLEAYYEAPGTEQFYWEQPFVDMLKGEAKRRLEAEGGTLLARAEEASGWKASQWDQIEMDVNRQPENQVYEFENLEELRLFDERYQNHSDNAAMDLVSRVFKVPESHITDIRCLKAGMTNKSFLFRVDGAHCICRIPGPGTELLINRREEKEVYDTVASLGITEEVLYMNPDTGYKIARYYENARNAAADNWKDMEICMGIVRKLHQSGLTVDHSFDIRERIDFYERLCLQHGGIPFEDYEKVRGWMNELMDRLDQMDRPQCLCHIDANVDNFLMFEDGSAKLLDWEYAGMCDPIMDISMSAIYSYYDAEQTEKLLELYLKRKPLKEEYYSVFANAALGGFLWCLWAVYKAALGEEFGEYTIIMYRYAKSYYKKLKALS
;
A
#
# COMPACT_ATOMS: atom_id res chain seq x y z
N TYR A 1 -2.70 -20.74 25.26
CA TYR A 1 -2.02 -20.58 26.57
C TYR A 1 -1.54 -21.91 27.13
N ASN A 2 -2.36 -22.98 27.12
CA ASN A 2 -1.97 -24.31 27.58
C ASN A 2 -0.84 -24.93 26.75
N TRP A 3 -0.90 -24.78 25.43
CA TRP A 3 0.15 -25.25 24.53
C TRP A 3 1.50 -24.59 24.82
N LEU A 4 1.53 -23.26 24.99
CA LEU A 4 2.74 -22.52 25.35
C LEU A 4 3.32 -23.02 26.68
N ARG A 5 2.48 -23.18 27.71
CA ARG A 5 2.90 -23.71 29.02
C ARG A 5 3.51 -25.10 28.89
N ASP A 6 2.86 -26.00 28.13
CA ASP A 6 3.26 -27.41 28.07
C ASP A 6 4.55 -27.58 27.22
N ASN A 7 4.82 -26.65 26.30
CA ASN A 7 6.02 -26.69 25.42
C ASN A 7 7.19 -25.82 25.94
N MET A 8 6.95 -24.76 26.71
CA MET A 8 8.02 -23.91 27.26
C MET A 8 8.93 -24.62 28.29
N TYR A 9 8.47 -25.70 28.90
CA TYR A 9 9.23 -26.44 29.90
C TYR A 9 10.10 -27.58 29.36
N HIS A 10 10.09 -27.81 28.05
CA HIS A 10 11.03 -28.77 27.46
C HIS A 10 12.42 -28.13 27.38
N ALA A 11 13.29 -28.48 28.33
CA ALA A 11 14.70 -28.10 28.27
C ALA A 11 15.40 -28.94 27.20
N TYR A 12 15.50 -28.42 26.02
CA TYR A 12 16.35 -29.00 24.99
C TYR A 12 17.83 -28.70 25.29
N GLU A 13 18.71 -29.67 25.08
CA GLU A 13 20.13 -29.55 25.42
C GLU A 13 20.83 -28.37 24.74
N CYS A 14 20.40 -27.99 23.54
CA CYS A 14 20.99 -26.88 22.79
C CYS A 14 20.40 -25.50 23.12
N GLY A 15 19.38 -25.43 23.96
CA GLY A 15 18.75 -24.19 24.39
C GLY A 15 17.92 -23.48 23.32
N ALA A 16 17.61 -24.13 22.21
CA ALA A 16 16.73 -23.60 21.17
C ALA A 16 15.95 -24.72 20.51
N TRP A 17 14.70 -24.42 20.14
CA TRP A 17 13.91 -25.34 19.32
C TRP A 17 12.93 -24.56 18.42
N TYR A 18 12.62 -25.17 17.28
CA TYR A 18 11.62 -24.69 16.34
C TYR A 18 10.48 -25.71 16.22
N SER A 19 9.24 -25.24 16.27
CA SER A 19 8.07 -26.12 16.10
C SER A 19 7.97 -26.60 14.67
N ALA A 20 7.63 -27.88 14.50
CA ALA A 20 7.38 -28.48 13.20
C ALA A 20 6.17 -29.41 13.21
N SER A 21 5.44 -29.40 12.11
CA SER A 21 4.39 -30.40 11.85
C SER A 21 4.73 -31.22 10.61
N PHE A 22 4.25 -32.48 10.56
CA PHE A 22 4.47 -33.32 9.41
C PHE A 22 3.37 -33.09 8.37
N GLN A 23 3.76 -32.68 7.15
CA GLN A 23 2.85 -32.47 6.04
C GLN A 23 2.99 -33.61 5.02
N LYS A 24 1.88 -34.29 4.73
CA LYS A 24 1.78 -35.29 3.66
C LYS A 24 1.54 -34.61 2.32
N GLY A 25 2.16 -35.17 1.26
CA GLY A 25 2.07 -34.61 -0.09
C GLY A 25 3.10 -33.53 -0.36
N ASP A 26 2.87 -32.81 -1.43
CA ASP A 26 3.77 -31.72 -1.85
C ASP A 26 3.53 -30.47 -0.99
N THR A 27 4.61 -29.77 -0.63
CA THR A 27 4.56 -28.53 0.11
C THR A 27 5.51 -27.50 -0.50
N LYS A 28 5.20 -26.21 -0.33
CA LYS A 28 6.05 -25.08 -0.69
C LYS A 28 6.68 -24.43 0.52
N GLU A 29 6.36 -24.92 1.73
CA GLU A 29 6.81 -24.39 3.00
C GLU A 29 8.28 -24.69 3.25
N TRP A 30 8.85 -24.02 4.25
CA TRP A 30 10.20 -24.28 4.74
C TRP A 30 10.23 -25.61 5.50
N CYS A 31 11.07 -26.54 5.07
CA CYS A 31 11.14 -27.92 5.55
C CYS A 31 12.42 -28.18 6.30
N PHE A 32 12.33 -28.92 7.41
CA PHE A 32 13.49 -29.36 8.19
C PHE A 32 14.02 -30.72 7.76
N THR A 33 15.34 -30.81 7.66
CA THR A 33 16.07 -32.06 7.79
C THR A 33 16.76 -32.09 9.16
N PHE A 34 16.66 -33.19 9.88
CA PHE A 34 17.25 -33.31 11.22
C PHE A 34 17.86 -34.70 11.45
N ASN A 35 18.81 -34.78 12.37
CA ASN A 35 19.49 -36.01 12.72
C ASN A 35 18.69 -36.84 13.73
N LYS A 36 19.23 -38.02 14.10
CA LYS A 36 18.58 -38.94 15.06
C LYS A 36 18.37 -38.35 16.45
N LYS A 37 19.13 -37.29 16.81
CA LYS A 37 18.96 -36.58 18.08
C LYS A 37 17.89 -35.48 18.03
N GLY A 38 17.32 -35.21 16.83
CA GLY A 38 16.36 -34.15 16.63
C GLY A 38 16.97 -32.78 16.31
N ARG A 39 18.31 -32.69 16.11
CA ARG A 39 18.99 -31.47 15.70
C ARG A 39 18.74 -31.17 14.23
N ILE A 40 18.39 -29.91 13.93
CA ILE A 40 18.25 -29.44 12.55
C ILE A 40 19.62 -29.54 11.86
N THR A 41 19.67 -30.16 10.70
CA THR A 41 20.87 -30.31 9.88
C THR A 41 20.78 -29.58 8.57
N ASP A 42 19.58 -29.29 8.10
CA ASP A 42 19.35 -28.51 6.91
C ASP A 42 17.93 -27.92 6.91
N VAL A 43 17.74 -26.86 6.14
CA VAL A 43 16.45 -26.21 5.90
C VAL A 43 16.33 -25.93 4.41
N ASN A 44 15.26 -26.42 3.79
CA ASN A 44 14.99 -26.27 2.37
C ASN A 44 13.56 -25.79 2.14
N VAL A 45 13.33 -25.04 1.07
CA VAL A 45 12.01 -24.58 0.68
C VAL A 45 11.38 -25.62 -0.23
N GLY A 46 10.18 -26.06 0.13
CA GLY A 46 9.41 -27.07 -0.60
C GLY A 46 9.90 -28.50 -0.38
N GLY A 47 9.08 -29.45 -0.82
CA GLY A 47 9.35 -30.86 -0.72
C GLY A 47 8.10 -31.71 -0.76
N ARG A 48 8.26 -33.00 -0.44
CA ARG A 48 7.15 -33.95 -0.36
C ARG A 48 7.29 -34.78 0.88
N ASP A 49 6.18 -34.97 1.64
CA ASP A 49 6.15 -35.75 2.88
C ASP A 49 7.24 -35.26 3.87
N GLN A 50 7.20 -33.97 4.24
CA GLN A 50 8.23 -33.27 5.01
C GLN A 50 7.74 -32.76 6.36
N TRP A 51 8.67 -32.54 7.26
CA TRP A 51 8.44 -31.73 8.46
C TRP A 51 8.59 -30.27 8.11
N VAL A 52 7.49 -29.51 8.20
CA VAL A 52 7.45 -28.09 7.86
C VAL A 52 7.60 -27.21 9.10
N MET A 53 8.27 -26.09 8.92
CA MET A 53 8.39 -25.05 9.94
C MET A 53 7.04 -24.39 10.13
N TYR A 54 6.66 -24.15 11.40
CA TYR A 54 5.52 -23.28 11.67
C TYR A 54 5.66 -22.64 13.07
N GLY A 55 5.16 -21.41 13.16
CA GLY A 55 4.84 -20.73 14.38
C GLY A 55 5.92 -20.66 15.45
N PRO A 56 5.65 -21.14 16.68
CA PRO A 56 6.51 -20.81 17.80
C PRO A 56 7.91 -21.38 17.73
N VAL A 57 8.86 -20.51 18.05
CA VAL A 57 10.27 -20.86 18.28
C VAL A 57 10.64 -20.50 19.72
N TYR A 58 11.46 -21.28 20.35
CA TYR A 58 12.05 -20.98 21.66
C TYR A 58 13.56 -20.78 21.50
N LEU A 59 14.04 -19.68 22.04
CA LEU A 59 15.46 -19.36 22.13
C LEU A 59 15.80 -19.07 23.58
N SER A 60 16.72 -19.83 24.17
CA SER A 60 17.20 -19.56 25.52
C SER A 60 17.99 -18.25 25.54
N ARG A 61 18.24 -17.73 26.74
CA ARG A 61 19.04 -16.52 26.92
C ARG A 61 20.45 -16.70 26.36
N GLU A 62 21.05 -17.88 26.54
CA GLU A 62 22.40 -18.19 26.05
C GLU A 62 22.44 -18.29 24.53
N PHE A 63 21.43 -18.92 23.93
CA PHE A 63 21.30 -18.98 22.48
C PHE A 63 21.08 -17.60 21.89
N SER A 64 20.16 -16.83 22.46
CA SER A 64 19.87 -15.46 22.01
C SER A 64 21.10 -14.55 22.11
N ALA A 65 21.86 -14.64 23.19
CA ALA A 65 23.09 -13.84 23.34
C ALA A 65 24.12 -14.09 22.23
N ARG A 66 24.14 -15.29 21.65
CA ARG A 66 25.03 -15.66 20.55
C ARG A 66 24.45 -15.33 19.18
N PHE A 67 23.15 -15.54 19.00
CA PHE A 67 22.49 -15.44 17.70
C PHE A 67 22.08 -14.01 17.35
N LEU A 68 21.53 -13.24 18.29
CA LEU A 68 21.03 -11.89 18.01
C LEU A 68 22.07 -10.95 17.40
N PRO A 69 23.34 -10.91 17.86
CA PRO A 69 24.34 -10.05 17.21
C PRO A 69 24.60 -10.41 15.73
N VAL A 70 24.45 -11.69 15.36
CA VAL A 70 24.57 -12.13 13.97
C VAL A 70 23.33 -11.68 13.18
N LEU A 71 22.14 -11.82 13.75
CA LEU A 71 20.89 -11.35 13.15
C LEU A 71 20.91 -9.82 12.93
N GLU A 72 21.39 -9.05 13.91
CA GLU A 72 21.57 -7.60 13.79
C GLU A 72 22.53 -7.23 12.65
N ALA A 73 23.65 -7.95 12.54
CA ALA A 73 24.59 -7.74 11.44
C ALA A 73 23.97 -8.04 10.06
N TYR A 74 23.10 -9.05 9.99
CA TYR A 74 22.34 -9.34 8.78
C TYR A 74 21.34 -8.24 8.44
N TYR A 75 20.64 -7.70 9.44
CA TYR A 75 19.67 -6.60 9.23
C TYR A 75 20.33 -5.34 8.62
N GLU A 76 21.62 -5.11 8.93
CA GLU A 76 22.37 -3.98 8.39
C GLU A 76 23.13 -4.30 7.09
N ALA A 77 23.25 -5.58 6.71
CA ALA A 77 24.01 -5.98 5.53
C ALA A 77 23.20 -5.72 4.24
N PRO A 78 23.76 -5.04 3.22
CA PRO A 78 23.11 -4.86 1.95
C PRO A 78 22.74 -6.18 1.27
N GLY A 79 21.56 -6.23 0.64
CA GLY A 79 21.07 -7.42 -0.07
C GLY A 79 20.40 -8.46 0.81
N THR A 80 20.12 -8.12 2.08
CA THR A 80 19.41 -9.00 3.03
C THR A 80 18.01 -8.48 3.37
N GLU A 81 17.55 -7.41 2.77
CA GLU A 81 16.29 -6.68 3.06
C GLU A 81 15.04 -7.55 2.89
N GLN A 82 15.15 -8.62 2.09
CA GLN A 82 14.06 -9.58 1.85
C GLN A 82 14.22 -10.89 2.60
N PHE A 83 15.24 -10.99 3.49
CA PHE A 83 15.46 -12.22 4.23
C PHE A 83 14.51 -12.34 5.41
N TYR A 84 14.01 -13.56 5.62
CA TYR A 84 13.35 -13.91 6.87
C TYR A 84 14.41 -14.04 7.98
N TRP A 85 13.99 -13.85 9.22
CA TRP A 85 14.89 -13.92 10.38
C TRP A 85 15.56 -15.30 10.57
N GLU A 86 15.04 -16.34 9.96
CA GLU A 86 15.59 -17.68 9.95
C GLU A 86 16.81 -17.81 9.03
N GLN A 87 16.94 -16.97 8.01
CA GLN A 87 18.04 -17.05 7.04
C GLN A 87 19.43 -16.97 7.66
N PRO A 88 19.72 -16.08 8.64
CA PRO A 88 20.98 -16.09 9.36
C PRO A 88 21.29 -17.43 10.02
N PHE A 89 20.30 -18.09 10.64
CA PHE A 89 20.48 -19.42 11.21
C PHE A 89 20.83 -20.46 10.15
N VAL A 90 20.13 -20.45 9.02
CA VAL A 90 20.40 -21.36 7.89
C VAL A 90 21.79 -21.13 7.32
N ASP A 91 22.19 -19.87 7.12
CA ASP A 91 23.53 -19.52 6.61
C ASP A 91 24.65 -19.89 7.60
N MET A 92 24.41 -19.73 8.91
CA MET A 92 25.33 -20.21 9.94
C MET A 92 25.49 -21.73 9.88
N LEU A 93 24.39 -22.45 9.85
CA LEU A 93 24.36 -23.91 9.77
C LEU A 93 25.10 -24.44 8.53
N LYS A 94 25.01 -23.74 7.40
CA LYS A 94 25.68 -24.07 6.13
C LYS A 94 27.09 -23.50 6.01
N GLY A 95 27.60 -22.77 7.00
CA GLY A 95 28.91 -22.11 6.98
C GLY A 95 28.99 -20.91 6.00
N GLU A 96 27.87 -20.38 5.57
CA GLU A 96 27.78 -19.27 4.61
C GLU A 96 27.75 -17.89 5.26
N ALA A 97 27.29 -17.80 6.53
CA ALA A 97 27.11 -16.54 7.23
C ALA A 97 28.40 -15.70 7.31
N LYS A 98 29.52 -16.33 7.57
CA LYS A 98 30.84 -15.66 7.60
C LYS A 98 31.12 -14.97 6.28
N ARG A 99 31.06 -15.71 5.16
CA ARG A 99 31.33 -15.20 3.81
C ARG A 99 30.45 -14.02 3.44
N ARG A 100 29.15 -14.08 3.82
CA ARG A 100 28.20 -13.02 3.53
C ARG A 100 28.57 -11.71 4.25
N LEU A 101 28.89 -11.78 5.53
CA LEU A 101 29.26 -10.60 6.31
C LEU A 101 30.69 -10.09 6.02
N GLU A 102 31.58 -10.93 5.51
CA GLU A 102 32.92 -10.52 5.04
C GLU A 102 32.86 -9.69 3.76
N ALA A 103 31.86 -9.93 2.88
CA ALA A 103 31.71 -9.21 1.62
C ALA A 103 31.52 -7.70 1.81
N GLU A 104 31.02 -7.28 2.98
CA GLU A 104 30.77 -5.88 3.37
C GLU A 104 31.95 -5.22 4.09
N GLY A 105 33.19 -5.63 3.78
CA GLY A 105 34.39 -5.03 4.35
C GLY A 105 34.75 -5.50 5.76
N GLY A 106 34.06 -6.52 6.28
CA GLY A 106 34.41 -7.20 7.53
C GLY A 106 33.99 -6.46 8.82
N THR A 107 33.46 -5.25 8.74
CA THR A 107 33.08 -4.46 9.93
C THR A 107 31.89 -5.09 10.67
N LEU A 108 30.87 -5.52 9.92
CA LEU A 108 29.68 -6.18 10.48
C LEU A 108 30.05 -7.52 11.11
N LEU A 109 30.92 -8.29 10.45
CA LEU A 109 31.45 -9.54 10.97
C LEU A 109 32.19 -9.35 12.31
N ALA A 110 33.14 -8.40 12.35
CA ALA A 110 33.90 -8.11 13.56
C ALA A 110 32.98 -7.67 14.73
N ARG A 111 32.02 -6.85 14.46
CA ARG A 111 31.04 -6.41 15.46
C ARG A 111 30.17 -7.58 15.98
N ALA A 112 29.70 -8.45 15.09
CA ALA A 112 28.93 -9.63 15.48
C ALA A 112 29.75 -10.60 16.32
N GLU A 113 31.02 -10.84 15.98
CA GLU A 113 31.95 -11.66 16.78
C GLU A 113 32.20 -11.05 18.16
N GLU A 114 32.43 -9.74 18.24
CA GLU A 114 32.68 -9.05 19.52
C GLU A 114 31.44 -9.10 20.43
N ALA A 115 30.27 -8.73 19.88
CA ALA A 115 29.02 -8.67 20.64
C ALA A 115 28.53 -10.05 21.10
N SER A 116 28.67 -11.09 20.27
CA SER A 116 28.28 -12.46 20.60
C SER A 116 29.29 -13.19 21.46
N GLY A 117 30.55 -12.72 21.50
CA GLY A 117 31.68 -13.46 22.06
C GLY A 117 31.97 -14.78 21.34
N TRP A 118 31.47 -14.97 20.12
CA TRP A 118 31.51 -16.22 19.37
C TRP A 118 32.16 -16.01 17.99
N LYS A 119 33.24 -16.75 17.74
CA LYS A 119 33.99 -16.62 16.50
C LYS A 119 33.23 -17.16 15.29
N ALA A 120 33.28 -16.46 14.18
CA ALA A 120 32.61 -16.86 12.95
C ALA A 120 33.04 -18.22 12.40
N SER A 121 34.25 -18.64 12.71
CA SER A 121 34.76 -20.00 12.40
C SER A 121 34.06 -21.13 13.18
N GLN A 122 33.23 -20.81 14.12
CA GLN A 122 32.48 -21.74 14.98
C GLN A 122 30.97 -21.61 14.79
N TRP A 123 30.51 -20.72 13.93
CA TRP A 123 29.06 -20.46 13.73
C TRP A 123 28.32 -21.65 13.12
N ASP A 124 29.01 -22.50 12.37
CA ASP A 124 28.50 -23.79 11.87
C ASP A 124 28.17 -24.81 12.97
N GLN A 125 28.62 -24.54 14.19
CA GLN A 125 28.29 -25.34 15.40
C GLN A 125 26.98 -24.90 16.06
N ILE A 126 26.23 -23.98 15.42
CA ILE A 126 24.90 -23.61 15.92
C ILE A 126 23.98 -24.82 15.92
N GLU A 127 23.25 -25.04 17.00
CA GLU A 127 22.34 -26.16 17.12
C GLU A 127 20.95 -25.69 17.53
N MET A 128 19.93 -26.24 16.90
CA MET A 128 18.54 -26.03 17.23
C MET A 128 17.79 -27.36 17.09
N ASP A 129 16.94 -27.66 18.04
CA ASP A 129 16.11 -28.86 18.02
C ASP A 129 14.83 -28.65 17.23
N VAL A 130 14.27 -29.71 16.67
CA VAL A 130 12.93 -29.72 16.13
C VAL A 130 11.95 -30.15 17.21
N ASN A 131 11.04 -29.24 17.59
CA ASN A 131 9.92 -29.54 18.45
C ASN A 131 8.75 -30.09 17.62
N ARG A 132 8.73 -31.41 17.45
CA ARG A 132 7.74 -32.10 16.62
C ARG A 132 6.38 -32.12 17.29
N GLN A 133 5.39 -31.54 16.63
CA GLN A 133 4.02 -31.56 17.08
C GLN A 133 3.27 -32.78 16.55
N PRO A 134 2.34 -33.33 17.32
CA PRO A 134 1.46 -34.42 16.85
C PRO A 134 0.69 -34.01 15.60
N GLU A 135 0.33 -35.00 14.77
CA GLU A 135 -0.56 -34.80 13.62
C GLU A 135 -1.89 -34.17 14.07
N ASN A 136 -2.47 -33.32 13.22
CA ASN A 136 -3.76 -32.67 13.44
C ASN A 136 -3.86 -31.74 14.66
N GLN A 137 -2.74 -31.14 15.09
CA GLN A 137 -2.74 -30.08 16.12
C GLN A 137 -2.48 -28.68 15.56
N VAL A 138 -1.97 -28.60 14.33
CA VAL A 138 -1.65 -27.36 13.67
C VAL A 138 -2.32 -27.32 12.33
N TYR A 139 -3.03 -26.25 12.10
CA TYR A 139 -3.72 -25.96 10.85
C TYR A 139 -3.38 -24.54 10.44
N GLU A 140 -2.97 -24.37 9.21
CA GLU A 140 -2.73 -23.09 8.57
C GLU A 140 -3.81 -22.86 7.52
N PHE A 141 -4.37 -21.69 7.50
CA PHE A 141 -5.41 -21.31 6.56
C PHE A 141 -4.97 -20.08 5.79
N GLU A 142 -4.80 -20.19 4.49
CA GLU A 142 -4.46 -19.05 3.62
C GLU A 142 -5.68 -18.17 3.35
N ASN A 143 -6.87 -18.73 3.47
CA ASN A 143 -8.12 -18.05 3.13
C ASN A 143 -9.30 -18.57 3.96
N LEU A 144 -10.43 -17.85 3.85
CA LEU A 144 -11.64 -18.17 4.59
C LEU A 144 -12.27 -19.51 4.11
N GLU A 145 -12.11 -19.88 2.85
CA GLU A 145 -12.64 -21.14 2.30
C GLU A 145 -12.01 -22.35 2.97
N GLU A 146 -10.71 -22.32 3.22
CA GLU A 146 -10.01 -23.39 3.94
C GLU A 146 -10.48 -23.51 5.40
N LEU A 147 -10.68 -22.37 6.07
CA LEU A 147 -11.25 -22.34 7.41
C LEU A 147 -12.68 -22.92 7.43
N ARG A 148 -13.51 -22.59 6.42
CA ARG A 148 -14.86 -23.13 6.27
C ARG A 148 -14.91 -24.65 6.03
N LEU A 149 -13.93 -25.17 5.29
CA LEU A 149 -13.79 -26.62 5.09
C LEU A 149 -13.37 -27.34 6.38
N PHE A 150 -12.59 -26.66 7.21
CA PHE A 150 -12.12 -27.20 8.48
C PHE A 150 -13.16 -27.12 9.59
N ASP A 151 -13.89 -26.01 9.68
CA ASP A 151 -14.87 -25.76 10.76
C ASP A 151 -16.19 -25.23 10.18
N GLU A 152 -17.21 -26.08 10.21
CA GLU A 152 -18.55 -25.80 9.68
C GLU A 152 -19.22 -24.55 10.31
N ARG A 153 -18.78 -24.12 11.50
CA ARG A 153 -19.31 -22.90 12.14
C ARG A 153 -19.03 -21.65 11.30
N TYR A 154 -17.95 -21.64 10.52
CA TYR A 154 -17.58 -20.51 9.66
C TYR A 154 -18.24 -20.54 8.27
N GLN A 155 -19.06 -21.54 7.95
CA GLN A 155 -19.74 -21.62 6.65
C GLN A 155 -20.78 -20.51 6.46
N ASN A 156 -21.53 -20.16 7.50
CA ASN A 156 -22.63 -19.20 7.41
C ASN A 156 -22.47 -18.00 8.35
N HIS A 157 -21.44 -17.95 9.18
CA HIS A 157 -21.20 -16.86 10.11
C HIS A 157 -19.72 -16.77 10.48
N SER A 158 -19.03 -15.80 9.92
CA SER A 158 -17.59 -15.61 10.13
C SER A 158 -17.24 -14.64 11.27
N ASP A 159 -18.23 -14.10 11.99
CA ASP A 159 -18.07 -13.00 12.96
C ASP A 159 -17.34 -11.77 12.36
N ASN A 160 -17.52 -11.54 11.05
CA ASN A 160 -16.85 -10.48 10.32
C ASN A 160 -17.86 -9.47 9.74
N ALA A 161 -17.82 -8.23 10.22
CA ALA A 161 -18.75 -7.18 9.82
C ALA A 161 -18.81 -6.92 8.29
N ALA A 162 -17.70 -7.12 7.58
CA ALA A 162 -17.67 -6.97 6.14
C ALA A 162 -18.37 -8.13 5.42
N MET A 163 -18.22 -9.36 5.92
CA MET A 163 -18.92 -10.54 5.38
C MET A 163 -20.42 -10.47 5.68
N ASP A 164 -20.81 -10.06 6.89
CA ASP A 164 -22.21 -9.77 7.23
C ASP A 164 -22.83 -8.71 6.31
N LEU A 165 -22.05 -7.67 5.96
CA LEU A 165 -22.49 -6.64 5.02
C LEU A 165 -22.73 -7.22 3.64
N VAL A 166 -21.76 -7.97 3.08
CA VAL A 166 -21.89 -8.61 1.75
C VAL A 166 -23.10 -9.52 1.72
N SER A 167 -23.25 -10.40 2.74
CA SER A 167 -24.40 -11.30 2.89
C SER A 167 -25.74 -10.55 2.85
N ARG A 168 -25.84 -9.43 3.57
CA ARG A 168 -27.06 -8.60 3.59
C ARG A 168 -27.33 -7.89 2.26
N VAL A 169 -26.30 -7.35 1.61
CA VAL A 169 -26.42 -6.60 0.35
C VAL A 169 -26.90 -7.53 -0.77
N PHE A 170 -26.32 -8.71 -0.88
CA PHE A 170 -26.66 -9.70 -1.90
C PHE A 170 -27.81 -10.62 -1.50
N LYS A 171 -28.23 -10.60 -0.24
CA LYS A 171 -29.29 -11.47 0.34
C LYS A 171 -28.99 -12.97 0.16
N VAL A 172 -27.74 -13.35 0.38
CA VAL A 172 -27.24 -14.72 0.32
C VAL A 172 -26.58 -15.10 1.64
N PRO A 173 -26.56 -16.39 2.03
CA PRO A 173 -25.76 -16.83 3.16
C PRO A 173 -24.26 -16.64 2.85
N GLU A 174 -23.44 -16.48 3.89
CA GLU A 174 -21.98 -16.27 3.70
C GLU A 174 -21.31 -17.41 2.93
N SER A 175 -21.84 -18.64 3.01
CA SER A 175 -21.32 -19.79 2.25
C SER A 175 -21.39 -19.64 0.73
N HIS A 176 -22.21 -18.69 0.21
CA HIS A 176 -22.29 -18.37 -1.21
C HIS A 176 -21.27 -17.29 -1.63
N ILE A 177 -20.55 -16.71 -0.67
CA ILE A 177 -19.48 -15.73 -0.91
C ILE A 177 -18.18 -16.52 -0.98
N THR A 178 -17.57 -16.58 -2.15
CA THR A 178 -16.39 -17.41 -2.44
C THR A 178 -15.26 -16.59 -3.05
N ASP A 179 -14.10 -17.20 -3.30
CA ASP A 179 -12.94 -16.58 -3.91
C ASP A 179 -12.49 -15.30 -3.17
N ILE A 180 -12.55 -15.30 -1.83
CA ILE A 180 -12.23 -14.16 -0.99
C ILE A 180 -10.72 -13.97 -0.97
N ARG A 181 -10.24 -12.81 -1.45
CA ARG A 181 -8.83 -12.46 -1.53
C ARG A 181 -8.60 -11.04 -1.03
N CYS A 182 -7.77 -10.88 -0.01
CA CYS A 182 -7.34 -9.53 0.40
C CYS A 182 -6.46 -8.92 -0.69
N LEU A 183 -6.76 -7.68 -1.06
CA LEU A 183 -5.85 -6.88 -1.89
C LEU A 183 -4.78 -6.27 -0.99
N LYS A 184 -3.62 -5.95 -1.58
CA LYS A 184 -2.62 -5.13 -0.86
C LYS A 184 -3.31 -3.87 -0.36
N ALA A 185 -3.05 -3.49 0.89
CA ALA A 185 -3.63 -2.29 1.47
C ALA A 185 -3.31 -1.08 0.57
N GLY A 186 -4.36 -0.36 0.16
CA GLY A 186 -4.21 0.96 -0.43
C GLY A 186 -3.77 1.97 0.64
N MET A 187 -3.38 3.17 0.23
CA MET A 187 -2.88 4.22 1.14
C MET A 187 -3.91 4.67 2.17
N THR A 188 -5.20 4.56 1.87
CA THR A 188 -6.30 5.04 2.73
C THR A 188 -7.28 3.95 3.14
N ASN A 189 -7.46 2.93 2.32
CA ASN A 189 -8.52 1.93 2.48
C ASN A 189 -7.96 0.51 2.39
N LYS A 190 -8.62 -0.44 3.07
CA LYS A 190 -8.43 -1.87 2.87
C LYS A 190 -9.47 -2.39 1.91
N SER A 191 -9.11 -3.34 1.06
CA SER A 191 -10.05 -3.92 0.10
C SER A 191 -9.87 -5.43 -0.02
N PHE A 192 -10.95 -6.13 -0.29
CA PHE A 192 -10.91 -7.54 -0.64
C PHE A 192 -11.81 -7.83 -1.84
N LEU A 193 -11.36 -8.76 -2.65
CA LEU A 193 -12.15 -9.34 -3.74
C LEU A 193 -12.98 -10.49 -3.21
N PHE A 194 -14.12 -10.71 -3.84
CA PHE A 194 -14.96 -11.87 -3.58
C PHE A 194 -15.86 -12.19 -4.79
N ARG A 195 -16.42 -13.37 -4.79
CA ARG A 195 -17.36 -13.81 -5.81
C ARG A 195 -18.70 -14.15 -5.19
N VAL A 196 -19.77 -13.69 -5.82
CA VAL A 196 -21.15 -14.01 -5.44
C VAL A 196 -21.99 -14.13 -6.69
N ASP A 197 -22.81 -15.22 -6.82
CA ASP A 197 -23.65 -15.51 -7.97
C ASP A 197 -22.91 -15.41 -9.34
N GLY A 198 -21.65 -15.85 -9.36
CA GLY A 198 -20.80 -15.82 -10.55
C GLY A 198 -20.20 -14.46 -10.87
N ALA A 199 -20.54 -13.40 -10.14
CA ALA A 199 -20.02 -12.05 -10.34
C ALA A 199 -18.84 -11.77 -9.39
N HIS A 200 -17.76 -11.20 -9.93
CA HIS A 200 -16.62 -10.73 -9.16
C HIS A 200 -16.87 -9.32 -8.65
N CYS A 201 -16.66 -9.13 -7.37
CA CYS A 201 -16.89 -7.87 -6.67
C CYS A 201 -15.68 -7.48 -5.81
N ILE A 202 -15.59 -6.19 -5.51
CA ILE A 202 -14.63 -5.64 -4.57
C ILE A 202 -15.38 -4.96 -3.42
N CYS A 203 -14.98 -5.23 -2.19
CA CYS A 203 -15.45 -4.52 -1.02
C CYS A 203 -14.32 -3.66 -0.46
N ARG A 204 -14.57 -2.35 -0.35
CA ARG A 204 -13.69 -1.39 0.30
C ARG A 204 -14.14 -1.19 1.74
N ILE A 205 -13.19 -1.31 2.66
CA ILE A 205 -13.33 -1.05 4.09
C ILE A 205 -12.49 0.19 4.41
N PRO A 206 -13.04 1.26 4.97
CA PRO A 206 -12.27 2.42 5.37
C PRO A 206 -11.13 2.07 6.33
N GLY A 207 -9.95 2.60 6.09
CA GLY A 207 -8.83 2.48 7.02
C GLY A 207 -9.07 3.33 8.28
N PRO A 208 -8.46 2.99 9.43
CA PRO A 208 -8.53 3.80 10.63
C PRO A 208 -8.06 5.24 10.39
N GLY A 209 -8.80 6.23 10.91
CA GLY A 209 -8.47 7.66 10.80
C GLY A 209 -8.80 8.31 9.46
N THR A 210 -9.36 7.57 8.49
CA THR A 210 -9.77 8.16 7.19
C THR A 210 -11.00 9.04 7.31
N GLU A 211 -11.80 8.87 8.35
CA GLU A 211 -12.98 9.71 8.65
C GLU A 211 -12.64 11.19 8.90
N LEU A 212 -11.39 11.49 9.30
CA LEU A 212 -10.90 12.85 9.45
C LEU A 212 -10.49 13.49 8.11
N LEU A 213 -10.13 12.67 7.12
CA LEU A 213 -9.55 13.11 5.86
C LEU A 213 -10.56 13.17 4.73
N ILE A 214 -11.60 12.30 4.77
CA ILE A 214 -12.51 12.06 3.66
C ILE A 214 -13.95 12.18 4.14
N ASN A 215 -14.72 13.02 3.47
CA ASN A 215 -16.17 13.15 3.68
C ASN A 215 -16.92 12.10 2.85
N ARG A 216 -17.31 11.01 3.48
CA ARG A 216 -17.98 9.88 2.80
C ARG A 216 -19.36 10.22 2.24
N ARG A 217 -20.01 11.28 2.74
CA ARG A 217 -21.30 11.77 2.20
C ARG A 217 -21.09 12.50 0.88
N GLU A 218 -20.06 13.35 0.81
CA GLU A 218 -19.66 14.02 -0.43
C GLU A 218 -19.20 13.00 -1.48
N GLU A 219 -18.39 12.03 -1.10
CA GLU A 219 -17.95 10.94 -1.98
C GLU A 219 -19.19 10.21 -2.58
N LYS A 220 -20.17 9.85 -1.74
CA LYS A 220 -21.40 9.18 -2.23
C LYS A 220 -22.21 10.06 -3.18
N GLU A 221 -22.37 11.34 -2.86
CA GLU A 221 -23.05 12.31 -3.72
C GLU A 221 -22.40 12.37 -5.11
N VAL A 222 -21.07 12.40 -5.16
CA VAL A 222 -20.32 12.36 -6.44
C VAL A 222 -20.59 11.08 -7.20
N TYR A 223 -20.50 9.89 -6.56
CA TYR A 223 -20.80 8.62 -7.24
C TYR A 223 -22.23 8.59 -7.80
N ASP A 224 -23.22 9.04 -7.04
CA ASP A 224 -24.61 9.10 -7.49
C ASP A 224 -24.76 10.07 -8.69
N THR A 225 -24.03 11.17 -8.68
CA THR A 225 -24.06 12.21 -9.72
C THR A 225 -23.40 11.72 -11.03
N VAL A 226 -22.22 11.11 -10.95
CA VAL A 226 -21.45 10.68 -12.14
C VAL A 226 -21.92 9.35 -12.72
N ALA A 227 -22.77 8.60 -12.03
CA ALA A 227 -23.23 7.28 -12.46
C ALA A 227 -23.83 7.30 -13.89
N SER A 228 -24.56 8.38 -14.23
CA SER A 228 -25.18 8.54 -15.54
C SER A 228 -24.21 8.71 -16.71
N LEU A 229 -22.96 9.10 -16.44
CA LEU A 229 -21.95 9.29 -17.47
C LEU A 229 -21.34 7.98 -17.97
N GLY A 230 -21.46 6.89 -17.21
CA GLY A 230 -20.87 5.60 -17.54
C GLY A 230 -19.33 5.57 -17.50
N ILE A 231 -18.70 6.56 -16.88
CA ILE A 231 -17.24 6.71 -16.78
C ILE A 231 -16.66 6.12 -15.48
N THR A 232 -17.51 5.68 -14.54
CA THR A 232 -17.08 5.10 -13.26
C THR A 232 -17.41 3.62 -13.16
N GLU A 233 -16.92 2.95 -12.14
CA GLU A 233 -17.28 1.57 -11.84
C GLU A 233 -18.77 1.45 -11.45
N GLU A 234 -19.31 0.24 -11.59
CA GLU A 234 -20.65 -0.09 -11.11
C GLU A 234 -20.63 -0.24 -9.59
N VAL A 235 -21.16 0.75 -8.87
CA VAL A 235 -21.30 0.72 -7.41
C VAL A 235 -22.58 -0.03 -7.06
N LEU A 236 -22.45 -1.17 -6.37
CA LEU A 236 -23.57 -2.02 -5.95
C LEU A 236 -24.11 -1.63 -4.58
N TYR A 237 -23.24 -1.11 -3.73
CA TYR A 237 -23.58 -0.62 -2.40
C TYR A 237 -22.55 0.41 -1.95
N MET A 238 -23.03 1.47 -1.32
CA MET A 238 -22.19 2.46 -0.66
C MET A 238 -22.93 3.07 0.53
N ASN A 239 -22.31 3.05 1.69
CA ASN A 239 -22.85 3.63 2.91
C ASN A 239 -22.02 4.85 3.32
N PRO A 240 -22.62 6.06 3.30
CA PRO A 240 -21.90 7.29 3.63
C PRO A 240 -21.57 7.44 5.12
N ASP A 241 -22.22 6.69 6.02
CA ASP A 241 -21.98 6.78 7.46
C ASP A 241 -20.81 5.87 7.89
N THR A 242 -20.66 4.72 7.22
CA THR A 242 -19.59 3.74 7.52
C THR A 242 -18.44 3.77 6.53
N GLY A 243 -18.64 4.37 5.34
CA GLY A 243 -17.67 4.40 4.26
C GLY A 243 -17.45 3.07 3.53
N TYR A 244 -18.20 2.01 3.89
CA TYR A 244 -18.15 0.75 3.14
C TYR A 244 -18.69 0.95 1.73
N LYS A 245 -17.94 0.43 0.74
CA LYS A 245 -18.36 0.43 -0.67
C LYS A 245 -18.18 -0.97 -1.25
N ILE A 246 -19.19 -1.45 -1.99
CA ILE A 246 -19.13 -2.66 -2.79
C ILE A 246 -19.34 -2.27 -4.25
N ALA A 247 -18.41 -2.66 -5.11
CA ALA A 247 -18.46 -2.38 -6.53
C ALA A 247 -18.16 -3.63 -7.36
N ARG A 248 -18.52 -3.59 -8.65
CA ARG A 248 -18.14 -4.62 -9.62
C ARG A 248 -16.63 -4.63 -9.79
N TYR A 249 -16.00 -5.81 -9.76
CA TYR A 249 -14.60 -6.00 -10.12
C TYR A 249 -14.46 -6.43 -11.59
N TYR A 250 -13.49 -5.84 -12.28
CA TYR A 250 -13.26 -6.05 -13.70
C TYR A 250 -11.95 -6.81 -13.92
N GLU A 251 -12.02 -8.15 -14.11
CA GLU A 251 -10.83 -9.01 -14.24
C GLU A 251 -9.98 -8.72 -15.49
N ASN A 252 -10.62 -8.27 -16.59
CA ASN A 252 -9.96 -8.01 -17.87
C ASN A 252 -9.59 -6.55 -18.07
N ALA A 253 -9.43 -5.82 -16.97
CA ALA A 253 -8.98 -4.43 -17.02
C ALA A 253 -7.55 -4.32 -16.46
N ARG A 254 -6.79 -3.39 -17.00
CA ARG A 254 -5.49 -2.99 -16.46
C ARG A 254 -5.51 -1.52 -16.09
N ASN A 255 -4.60 -1.09 -15.25
CA ASN A 255 -4.41 0.33 -14.99
C ASN A 255 -3.81 1.03 -16.23
N ALA A 256 -4.04 2.33 -16.35
CA ALA A 256 -3.37 3.15 -17.35
C ALA A 256 -1.87 3.23 -17.04
N ALA A 257 -1.05 3.50 -18.06
CA ALA A 257 0.39 3.65 -17.92
C ALA A 257 0.81 5.08 -18.29
N ALA A 258 1.50 5.77 -17.38
CA ALA A 258 1.90 7.17 -17.54
C ALA A 258 2.85 7.40 -18.73
N ASP A 259 3.65 6.41 -19.08
CA ASP A 259 4.57 6.45 -20.23
C ASP A 259 3.87 6.12 -21.59
N ASN A 260 2.63 5.61 -21.53
CA ASN A 260 1.81 5.31 -22.70
C ASN A 260 0.88 6.49 -23.05
N TRP A 261 1.30 7.33 -23.99
CA TRP A 261 0.53 8.51 -24.40
C TRP A 261 -0.82 8.21 -25.06
N LYS A 262 -1.07 6.97 -25.52
CA LYS A 262 -2.40 6.55 -25.98
C LYS A 262 -3.34 6.35 -24.78
N ASP A 263 -2.85 5.75 -23.69
CA ASP A 263 -3.60 5.66 -22.47
C ASP A 263 -3.92 7.05 -21.90
N MET A 264 -2.93 7.94 -21.88
CA MET A 264 -3.11 9.32 -21.41
C MET A 264 -4.11 10.12 -22.27
N GLU A 265 -4.18 9.87 -23.57
CA GLU A 265 -5.20 10.48 -24.45
C GLU A 265 -6.61 10.02 -24.06
N ILE A 266 -6.80 8.73 -23.77
CA ILE A 266 -8.08 8.16 -23.30
C ILE A 266 -8.43 8.73 -21.92
N CYS A 267 -7.48 8.76 -20.97
CA CYS A 267 -7.65 9.34 -19.64
C CYS A 267 -8.13 10.80 -19.72
N MET A 268 -7.43 11.63 -20.52
CA MET A 268 -7.83 13.03 -20.72
C MET A 268 -9.17 13.16 -21.47
N GLY A 269 -9.54 12.18 -22.26
CA GLY A 269 -10.88 12.07 -22.86
C GLY A 269 -11.99 11.89 -21.84
N ILE A 270 -11.77 11.03 -20.82
CA ILE A 270 -12.70 10.80 -19.71
C ILE A 270 -12.80 12.03 -18.82
N VAL A 271 -11.67 12.61 -18.43
CA VAL A 271 -11.62 13.84 -17.61
C VAL A 271 -12.37 14.98 -18.32
N ARG A 272 -12.16 15.14 -19.63
CA ARG A 272 -12.90 16.15 -20.43
C ARG A 272 -14.39 15.85 -20.48
N LYS A 273 -14.81 14.59 -20.62
CA LYS A 273 -16.20 14.19 -20.60
C LYS A 273 -16.87 14.55 -19.25
N LEU A 274 -16.15 14.35 -18.14
CA LEU A 274 -16.58 14.76 -16.82
C LEU A 274 -16.78 16.30 -16.76
N HIS A 275 -15.77 17.08 -17.11
CA HIS A 275 -15.78 18.54 -17.02
C HIS A 275 -16.83 19.19 -17.91
N GLN A 276 -17.13 18.58 -19.06
CA GLN A 276 -18.14 19.07 -20.01
C GLN A 276 -19.55 18.54 -19.76
N SER A 277 -19.72 17.71 -18.74
CA SER A 277 -21.03 17.07 -18.44
C SER A 277 -22.09 18.06 -17.95
N GLY A 278 -21.67 19.20 -17.40
CA GLY A 278 -22.57 20.13 -16.70
C GLY A 278 -23.11 19.62 -15.37
N LEU A 279 -22.62 18.47 -14.87
CA LEU A 279 -22.98 17.96 -13.56
C LEU A 279 -22.35 18.81 -12.45
N THR A 280 -23.09 18.96 -11.36
CA THR A 280 -22.66 19.74 -10.19
C THR A 280 -22.95 18.98 -8.90
N VAL A 281 -22.15 19.26 -7.88
CA VAL A 281 -22.34 18.83 -6.50
C VAL A 281 -22.33 20.06 -5.57
N ASP A 282 -22.83 19.92 -4.36
CA ASP A 282 -22.98 21.05 -3.43
C ASP A 282 -21.68 21.44 -2.69
N HIS A 283 -20.59 20.73 -2.95
CA HIS A 283 -19.29 20.98 -2.33
C HIS A 283 -18.20 21.28 -3.36
N SER A 284 -17.14 21.92 -2.91
CA SER A 284 -16.00 22.31 -3.73
C SER A 284 -14.70 21.69 -3.20
N PHE A 285 -13.74 21.50 -4.09
CA PHE A 285 -12.34 21.25 -3.70
C PHE A 285 -11.59 22.58 -3.66
N ASP A 286 -11.37 23.10 -2.47
CA ASP A 286 -10.56 24.30 -2.24
C ASP A 286 -9.15 23.94 -1.83
N ILE A 287 -8.19 24.20 -2.73
CA ILE A 287 -6.77 23.87 -2.52
C ILE A 287 -6.16 24.63 -1.32
N ARG A 288 -6.59 25.87 -1.07
CA ARG A 288 -6.13 26.68 0.07
C ARG A 288 -6.57 26.07 1.38
N GLU A 289 -7.85 25.76 1.51
CA GLU A 289 -8.41 25.11 2.70
C GLU A 289 -7.74 23.75 2.97
N ARG A 290 -7.48 22.97 1.92
CA ARG A 290 -6.82 21.66 2.04
C ARG A 290 -5.36 21.79 2.48
N ILE A 291 -4.61 22.75 1.94
CA ILE A 291 -3.24 23.04 2.39
C ILE A 291 -3.23 23.46 3.86
N ASP A 292 -4.10 24.41 4.26
CA ASP A 292 -4.21 24.88 5.64
C ASP A 292 -4.61 23.72 6.60
N PHE A 293 -5.45 22.81 6.15
CA PHE A 293 -5.87 21.65 6.92
C PHE A 293 -4.69 20.70 7.18
N TYR A 294 -3.96 20.27 6.15
CA TYR A 294 -2.84 19.35 6.33
C TYR A 294 -1.65 20.00 7.04
N GLU A 295 -1.42 21.31 6.83
CA GLU A 295 -0.43 22.09 7.59
C GLU A 295 -0.70 22.02 9.10
N ARG A 296 -1.96 22.26 9.52
CA ARG A 296 -2.36 22.12 10.94
C ARG A 296 -2.14 20.71 11.47
N LEU A 297 -2.49 19.66 10.68
CA LEU A 297 -2.27 18.27 11.07
C LEU A 297 -0.78 17.98 11.25
N CYS A 298 0.09 18.41 10.32
CA CYS A 298 1.53 18.25 10.45
C CYS A 298 2.08 18.92 11.71
N LEU A 299 1.67 20.17 11.99
CA LEU A 299 2.11 20.90 13.17
C LEU A 299 1.68 20.25 14.49
N GLN A 300 0.52 19.60 14.51
CA GLN A 300 0.02 18.85 15.67
C GLN A 300 0.73 17.49 15.90
N HIS A 301 1.37 16.93 14.85
CA HIS A 301 1.93 15.58 14.87
C HIS A 301 3.44 15.51 14.60
N GLY A 302 4.21 16.52 15.01
CA GLY A 302 5.66 16.47 14.92
C GLY A 302 6.31 17.56 14.06
N GLY A 303 5.49 18.39 13.39
CA GLY A 303 5.97 19.52 12.59
C GLY A 303 6.26 19.15 11.13
N ILE A 304 6.86 20.10 10.42
CA ILE A 304 7.17 19.96 8.98
C ILE A 304 8.70 20.00 8.82
N PRO A 305 9.33 18.94 8.28
CA PRO A 305 10.79 18.74 8.35
C PRO A 305 11.58 19.47 7.24
N PHE A 306 11.10 20.61 6.73
CA PHE A 306 11.79 21.36 5.68
C PHE A 306 12.25 22.73 6.19
N GLU A 307 13.56 22.99 6.14
CA GLU A 307 14.16 24.25 6.62
C GLU A 307 13.63 25.50 5.90
N ASP A 308 13.29 25.37 4.61
CA ASP A 308 12.79 26.47 3.79
C ASP A 308 11.24 26.50 3.69
N TYR A 309 10.55 25.79 4.58
CA TYR A 309 9.09 25.63 4.56
C TYR A 309 8.34 26.97 4.48
N GLU A 310 8.60 27.90 5.41
CA GLU A 310 7.93 29.20 5.48
C GLU A 310 8.08 30.01 4.18
N LYS A 311 9.25 29.93 3.57
CA LYS A 311 9.52 30.58 2.28
C LYS A 311 8.67 29.95 1.17
N VAL A 312 8.63 28.62 1.10
CA VAL A 312 7.85 27.88 0.08
C VAL A 312 6.36 28.09 0.32
N ARG A 313 5.91 28.10 1.57
CA ARG A 313 4.53 28.44 1.94
C ARG A 313 4.12 29.83 1.46
N GLY A 314 5.01 30.82 1.61
CA GLY A 314 4.81 32.15 1.05
C GLY A 314 4.66 32.15 -0.47
N TRP A 315 5.46 31.34 -1.19
CA TRP A 315 5.33 31.17 -2.62
C TRP A 315 3.98 30.56 -3.03
N MET A 316 3.49 29.58 -2.27
CA MET A 316 2.18 28.99 -2.53
C MET A 316 1.05 30.01 -2.33
N ASN A 317 1.15 30.88 -1.32
CA ASN A 317 0.19 31.97 -1.14
C ASN A 317 0.17 32.90 -2.35
N GLU A 318 1.35 33.34 -2.88
CA GLU A 318 1.42 34.17 -4.10
C GLU A 318 0.73 33.49 -5.31
N LEU A 319 0.90 32.17 -5.48
CA LEU A 319 0.24 31.44 -6.57
C LEU A 319 -1.29 31.41 -6.38
N MET A 320 -1.76 31.10 -5.17
CA MET A 320 -3.19 31.09 -4.87
C MET A 320 -3.83 32.46 -5.08
N ASP A 321 -3.22 33.54 -4.55
CA ASP A 321 -3.72 34.90 -4.70
C ASP A 321 -3.80 35.33 -6.17
N ARG A 322 -2.86 34.89 -6.99
CA ARG A 322 -2.91 35.16 -8.42
C ARG A 322 -3.95 34.33 -9.17
N LEU A 323 -4.11 33.05 -8.81
CA LEU A 323 -5.18 32.22 -9.37
C LEU A 323 -6.57 32.75 -9.02
N ASP A 324 -6.75 33.28 -7.79
CA ASP A 324 -8.02 33.86 -7.33
C ASP A 324 -8.43 35.13 -8.10
N GLN A 325 -7.44 35.83 -8.71
CA GLN A 325 -7.69 37.00 -9.58
C GLN A 325 -8.02 36.63 -11.03
N MET A 326 -7.88 35.37 -11.41
CA MET A 326 -8.18 34.87 -12.75
C MET A 326 -9.64 34.42 -12.86
N ASP A 327 -10.27 34.76 -13.98
CA ASP A 327 -11.60 34.21 -14.31
C ASP A 327 -11.42 32.76 -14.79
N ARG A 328 -11.70 31.81 -13.90
CA ARG A 328 -11.54 30.37 -14.14
C ARG A 328 -12.88 29.66 -14.08
N PRO A 329 -13.20 28.82 -15.09
CA PRO A 329 -14.42 28.02 -15.03
C PRO A 329 -14.39 27.09 -13.85
N GLN A 330 -15.57 26.75 -13.32
CA GLN A 330 -15.76 25.76 -12.28
C GLN A 330 -16.59 24.61 -12.82
N CYS A 331 -16.15 23.39 -12.64
CA CYS A 331 -16.88 22.18 -13.00
C CYS A 331 -16.60 21.07 -11.97
N LEU A 332 -17.33 19.97 -12.06
CA LEU A 332 -17.03 18.80 -11.25
C LEU A 332 -15.70 18.19 -11.69
N CYS A 333 -14.73 18.18 -10.80
CA CYS A 333 -13.39 17.63 -10.97
C CYS A 333 -13.19 16.38 -10.10
N HIS A 334 -12.30 15.50 -10.53
CA HIS A 334 -11.97 14.27 -9.81
C HIS A 334 -10.90 14.50 -8.73
N ILE A 335 -9.97 15.40 -8.98
CA ILE A 335 -8.79 15.76 -8.15
C ILE A 335 -7.73 14.68 -8.09
N ASP A 336 -8.10 13.43 -7.94
CA ASP A 336 -7.18 12.28 -7.85
C ASP A 336 -7.14 11.46 -9.16
N ALA A 337 -7.16 12.14 -10.31
CA ALA A 337 -7.13 11.52 -11.64
C ALA A 337 -5.72 10.98 -12.00
N ASN A 338 -5.16 10.11 -11.14
CA ASN A 338 -3.90 9.42 -11.38
C ASN A 338 -4.09 8.14 -12.22
N VAL A 339 -3.01 7.62 -12.81
CA VAL A 339 -3.05 6.47 -13.71
C VAL A 339 -3.57 5.18 -13.05
N ASP A 340 -3.38 5.03 -11.73
CA ASP A 340 -3.84 3.86 -10.98
C ASP A 340 -5.36 3.85 -10.78
N ASN A 341 -6.00 5.03 -10.89
CA ASN A 341 -7.46 5.18 -10.82
C ASN A 341 -8.16 5.02 -12.17
N PHE A 342 -7.42 4.83 -13.28
CA PHE A 342 -8.01 4.51 -14.58
C PHE A 342 -7.91 3.02 -14.90
N LEU A 343 -9.05 2.38 -15.11
CA LEU A 343 -9.14 1.01 -15.63
C LEU A 343 -9.33 1.04 -17.15
N MET A 344 -8.36 0.48 -17.87
CA MET A 344 -8.34 0.39 -19.32
C MET A 344 -8.85 -0.98 -19.78
N PHE A 345 -9.78 -1.01 -20.73
CA PHE A 345 -10.35 -2.23 -21.30
C PHE A 345 -9.79 -2.52 -22.68
N GLU A 346 -9.88 -3.79 -23.13
CA GLU A 346 -9.38 -4.23 -24.44
C GLU A 346 -10.10 -3.55 -25.63
N ASP A 347 -11.36 -3.15 -25.43
CA ASP A 347 -12.16 -2.43 -26.44
C ASP A 347 -11.78 -0.94 -26.60
N GLY A 348 -10.79 -0.48 -25.85
CA GLY A 348 -10.33 0.90 -25.82
C GLY A 348 -11.18 1.83 -24.95
N SER A 349 -12.19 1.33 -24.26
CA SER A 349 -12.91 2.09 -23.24
C SER A 349 -12.12 2.15 -21.93
N ALA A 350 -12.47 3.08 -21.05
CA ALA A 350 -11.89 3.13 -19.71
C ALA A 350 -12.90 3.63 -18.67
N LYS A 351 -12.59 3.40 -17.40
CA LYS A 351 -13.33 3.88 -16.25
C LYS A 351 -12.40 4.60 -15.30
N LEU A 352 -12.91 5.59 -14.60
CA LEU A 352 -12.23 6.38 -13.58
C LEU A 352 -12.82 6.01 -12.20
N LEU A 353 -11.96 5.65 -11.28
CA LEU A 353 -12.27 5.15 -9.94
C LEU A 353 -11.88 6.16 -8.86
N ASP A 354 -12.37 5.92 -7.66
CA ASP A 354 -11.93 6.57 -6.41
C ASP A 354 -12.17 8.08 -6.34
N TRP A 355 -13.43 8.45 -6.25
CA TRP A 355 -13.94 9.83 -6.25
C TRP A 355 -13.89 10.52 -4.88
N GLU A 356 -13.07 10.07 -3.95
CA GLU A 356 -13.10 10.51 -2.54
C GLU A 356 -12.64 11.96 -2.32
N TYR A 357 -11.98 12.59 -3.32
CA TYR A 357 -11.57 14.01 -3.28
C TYR A 357 -12.34 14.89 -4.27
N ALA A 358 -13.23 14.29 -5.06
CA ALA A 358 -13.93 15.00 -6.12
C ALA A 358 -14.79 16.15 -5.57
N GLY A 359 -14.95 17.21 -6.35
CA GLY A 359 -15.73 18.40 -6.00
C GLY A 359 -15.69 19.46 -7.09
N MET A 360 -16.46 20.54 -6.91
CA MET A 360 -16.42 21.67 -7.85
C MET A 360 -15.07 22.37 -7.78
N CYS A 361 -14.38 22.50 -8.91
CA CYS A 361 -13.05 23.09 -9.00
C CYS A 361 -12.74 23.61 -10.40
N ASP A 362 -11.60 24.30 -10.57
CA ASP A 362 -10.98 24.61 -11.86
C ASP A 362 -10.59 23.32 -12.60
N PRO A 363 -11.08 23.06 -13.82
CA PRO A 363 -10.75 21.85 -14.59
C PRO A 363 -9.24 21.61 -14.77
N ILE A 364 -8.44 22.67 -14.80
CA ILE A 364 -6.98 22.55 -14.94
C ILE A 364 -6.35 21.88 -13.70
N MET A 365 -7.04 21.86 -12.57
CA MET A 365 -6.58 21.13 -11.37
C MET A 365 -6.40 19.63 -11.66
N ASP A 366 -7.36 18.97 -12.32
CA ASP A 366 -7.26 17.54 -12.65
C ASP A 366 -6.05 17.24 -13.54
N ILE A 367 -5.78 18.12 -14.51
CA ILE A 367 -4.63 17.96 -15.42
C ILE A 367 -3.32 18.11 -14.64
N SER A 368 -3.27 19.07 -13.73
CA SER A 368 -2.11 19.35 -12.88
C SER A 368 -1.82 18.19 -11.91
N MET A 369 -2.87 17.65 -11.27
CA MET A 369 -2.77 16.49 -10.38
C MET A 369 -2.34 15.24 -11.16
N SER A 370 -2.94 14.96 -12.31
CA SER A 370 -2.54 13.85 -13.18
C SER A 370 -1.07 13.94 -13.60
N ALA A 371 -0.57 15.14 -13.89
CA ALA A 371 0.82 15.35 -14.26
C ALA A 371 1.79 15.04 -13.12
N ILE A 372 1.54 15.55 -11.90
CA ILE A 372 2.44 15.31 -10.76
C ILE A 372 2.42 13.86 -10.28
N TYR A 373 1.28 13.18 -10.33
CA TYR A 373 1.17 11.75 -10.02
C TYR A 373 1.89 10.86 -11.04
N SER A 374 1.92 11.31 -12.29
CA SER A 374 2.67 10.64 -13.36
C SER A 374 4.17 10.97 -13.34
N TYR A 375 4.63 11.77 -12.39
CA TYR A 375 6.02 12.27 -12.29
C TYR A 375 6.50 13.01 -13.54
N TYR A 376 5.58 13.69 -14.25
CA TYR A 376 5.90 14.42 -15.49
C TYR A 376 6.75 15.65 -15.22
N ASP A 377 7.67 15.89 -16.14
CA ASP A 377 8.39 17.16 -16.22
C ASP A 377 7.52 18.27 -16.86
N ALA A 378 8.11 19.43 -17.07
CA ALA A 378 7.38 20.57 -17.62
C ALA A 378 6.93 20.36 -19.07
N GLU A 379 7.71 19.67 -19.90
CA GLU A 379 7.38 19.39 -21.30
C GLU A 379 6.24 18.36 -21.39
N GLN A 380 6.33 17.32 -20.59
CA GLN A 380 5.29 16.27 -20.48
C GLN A 380 3.98 16.85 -19.92
N THR A 381 4.07 17.75 -18.91
CA THR A 381 2.90 18.46 -18.35
C THR A 381 2.21 19.33 -19.39
N GLU A 382 2.98 20.07 -20.21
CA GLU A 382 2.44 20.87 -21.31
C GLU A 382 1.76 19.98 -22.37
N LYS A 383 2.40 18.87 -22.74
CA LYS A 383 1.83 17.89 -23.66
C LYS A 383 0.51 17.29 -23.13
N LEU A 384 0.43 16.98 -21.83
CA LEU A 384 -0.80 16.50 -21.22
C LEU A 384 -1.92 17.54 -21.29
N LEU A 385 -1.59 18.80 -21.01
CA LEU A 385 -2.53 19.92 -21.14
C LEU A 385 -3.04 20.07 -22.60
N GLU A 386 -2.15 19.96 -23.60
CA GLU A 386 -2.54 19.99 -25.01
C GLU A 386 -3.47 18.81 -25.39
N LEU A 387 -3.19 17.61 -24.89
CA LEU A 387 -4.08 16.45 -25.08
C LEU A 387 -5.47 16.70 -24.50
N TYR A 388 -5.54 17.31 -23.31
CA TYR A 388 -6.81 17.67 -22.68
C TYR A 388 -7.54 18.77 -23.47
N LEU A 389 -6.86 19.86 -23.84
CA LEU A 389 -7.47 21.00 -24.55
C LEU A 389 -7.79 20.70 -26.01
N LYS A 390 -7.12 19.72 -26.65
CA LYS A 390 -7.14 19.46 -28.10
C LYS A 390 -6.66 20.66 -28.95
N ARG A 391 -5.90 21.54 -28.34
CA ARG A 391 -5.28 22.73 -28.96
C ARG A 391 -4.10 23.20 -28.12
N LYS A 392 -3.34 24.14 -28.63
CA LYS A 392 -2.32 24.83 -27.85
C LYS A 392 -2.96 25.61 -26.69
N PRO A 393 -2.36 25.58 -25.49
CA PRO A 393 -2.87 26.31 -24.33
C PRO A 393 -2.74 27.83 -24.52
N LEU A 394 -3.69 28.56 -23.96
CA LEU A 394 -3.58 30.00 -23.76
C LEU A 394 -2.58 30.30 -22.65
N LYS A 395 -2.12 31.55 -22.58
CA LYS A 395 -1.13 31.97 -21.56
C LYS A 395 -1.64 31.76 -20.13
N GLU A 396 -2.89 32.00 -19.89
CA GLU A 396 -3.58 31.79 -18.60
C GLU A 396 -3.70 30.32 -18.26
N GLU A 397 -4.06 29.45 -19.21
CA GLU A 397 -4.13 27.99 -19.02
C GLU A 397 -2.76 27.39 -18.74
N TYR A 398 -1.73 27.87 -19.47
CA TYR A 398 -0.35 27.50 -19.23
C TYR A 398 0.11 27.92 -17.84
N TYR A 399 -0.24 29.14 -17.39
CA TYR A 399 0.05 29.57 -16.03
C TYR A 399 -0.68 28.69 -15.00
N SER A 400 -1.98 28.45 -15.20
CA SER A 400 -2.82 27.68 -14.27
C SER A 400 -2.30 26.26 -14.06
N VAL A 401 -1.88 25.54 -15.12
CA VAL A 401 -1.44 24.14 -14.98
C VAL A 401 -0.18 24.04 -14.11
N PHE A 402 0.79 24.93 -14.26
CA PHE A 402 2.00 24.90 -13.44
C PHE A 402 1.78 25.45 -12.03
N ALA A 403 0.89 26.44 -11.87
CA ALA A 403 0.52 26.94 -10.55
C ALA A 403 -0.23 25.86 -9.75
N ASN A 404 -1.23 25.22 -10.34
CA ASN A 404 -1.96 24.12 -9.70
C ASN A 404 -1.07 22.90 -9.46
N ALA A 405 -0.12 22.57 -10.33
CA ALA A 405 0.85 21.49 -10.11
C ALA A 405 1.83 21.82 -8.96
N ALA A 406 2.23 23.08 -8.81
CA ALA A 406 3.02 23.48 -7.65
C ALA A 406 2.23 23.36 -6.33
N LEU A 407 0.97 23.84 -6.34
CA LEU A 407 0.05 23.74 -5.19
C LEU A 407 -0.29 22.30 -4.86
N GLY A 408 -0.58 21.47 -5.87
CA GLY A 408 -0.84 20.03 -5.68
C GLY A 408 0.36 19.29 -5.11
N GLY A 409 1.57 19.56 -5.63
CA GLY A 409 2.81 19.01 -5.06
C GLY A 409 3.01 19.42 -3.59
N PHE A 410 2.73 20.68 -3.25
CA PHE A 410 2.82 21.14 -1.88
C PHE A 410 1.78 20.48 -0.97
N LEU A 411 0.53 20.36 -1.42
CA LEU A 411 -0.56 19.69 -0.71
C LEU A 411 -0.21 18.23 -0.39
N TRP A 412 0.18 17.46 -1.40
CA TRP A 412 0.50 16.04 -1.24
C TRP A 412 1.79 15.79 -0.48
N CYS A 413 2.72 16.74 -0.50
CA CYS A 413 3.86 16.71 0.41
C CYS A 413 3.41 16.81 1.87
N LEU A 414 2.52 17.75 2.21
CA LEU A 414 2.00 17.91 3.57
C LEU A 414 1.19 16.67 4.01
N TRP A 415 0.37 16.11 3.12
CA TRP A 415 -0.33 14.86 3.36
C TRP A 415 0.64 13.73 3.70
N ALA A 416 1.71 13.55 2.91
CA ALA A 416 2.71 12.52 3.14
C ALA A 416 3.50 12.72 4.44
N VAL A 417 3.83 13.98 4.80
CA VAL A 417 4.46 14.32 6.10
C VAL A 417 3.54 13.94 7.26
N TYR A 418 2.25 14.27 7.18
CA TYR A 418 1.28 13.88 8.19
C TYR A 418 1.15 12.36 8.33
N LYS A 419 1.05 11.63 7.21
CA LYS A 419 0.95 10.16 7.22
C LYS A 419 2.23 9.51 7.77
N ALA A 420 3.41 10.06 7.46
CA ALA A 420 4.68 9.60 8.03
C ALA A 420 4.73 9.78 9.57
N ALA A 421 4.16 10.87 10.09
CA ALA A 421 4.02 11.07 11.54
C ALA A 421 3.09 10.04 12.20
N LEU A 422 2.20 9.39 11.43
CA LEU A 422 1.35 8.27 11.87
C LEU A 422 2.00 6.88 11.64
N GLY A 423 3.24 6.83 11.16
CA GLY A 423 3.98 5.59 10.92
C GLY A 423 3.87 5.01 9.51
N GLU A 424 3.30 5.75 8.56
CA GLU A 424 3.20 5.34 7.15
C GLU A 424 4.24 6.10 6.31
N GLU A 425 5.39 5.49 6.01
CA GLU A 425 6.45 6.12 5.22
C GLU A 425 6.20 6.01 3.71
N PHE A 426 6.42 7.11 2.99
CA PHE A 426 6.25 7.22 1.53
C PHE A 426 7.57 7.43 0.78
N GLY A 427 8.71 7.21 1.44
CA GLY A 427 10.04 7.27 0.82
C GLY A 427 10.29 8.58 0.07
N GLU A 428 10.70 8.46 -1.20
CA GLU A 428 11.03 9.62 -2.04
C GLU A 428 9.82 10.48 -2.45
N TYR A 429 8.60 9.96 -2.35
CA TYR A 429 7.38 10.65 -2.77
C TYR A 429 7.25 12.04 -2.13
N THR A 430 7.45 12.15 -0.81
CA THR A 430 7.37 13.40 -0.07
C THR A 430 8.33 14.47 -0.64
N ILE A 431 9.57 14.05 -0.96
CA ILE A 431 10.60 14.95 -1.49
C ILE A 431 10.27 15.34 -2.94
N ILE A 432 9.77 14.42 -3.75
CA ILE A 432 9.39 14.68 -5.14
C ILE A 432 8.24 15.69 -5.17
N MET A 433 7.21 15.51 -4.36
CA MET A 433 6.09 16.44 -4.27
C MET A 433 6.53 17.82 -3.82
N TYR A 434 7.42 17.92 -2.83
CA TYR A 434 8.00 19.22 -2.42
C TYR A 434 8.85 19.87 -3.51
N ARG A 435 9.54 19.07 -4.36
CA ARG A 435 10.29 19.58 -5.51
C ARG A 435 9.37 20.17 -6.58
N TYR A 436 8.18 19.59 -6.83
CA TYR A 436 7.19 20.17 -7.74
C TYR A 436 6.78 21.57 -7.29
N ALA A 437 6.44 21.76 -6.01
CA ALA A 437 6.11 23.05 -5.46
C ALA A 437 7.20 24.12 -5.76
N LYS A 438 8.46 23.77 -5.51
CA LYS A 438 9.60 24.68 -5.69
C LYS A 438 9.94 24.92 -7.16
N SER A 439 9.95 23.88 -7.97
CA SER A 439 10.40 23.94 -9.37
C SER A 439 9.41 24.71 -10.23
N TYR A 440 8.12 24.44 -10.08
CA TYR A 440 7.11 25.11 -10.89
C TYR A 440 6.84 26.54 -10.47
N TYR A 441 6.95 26.86 -9.18
CA TYR A 441 6.96 28.26 -8.75
C TYR A 441 8.12 29.05 -9.43
N LYS A 442 9.35 28.52 -9.38
CA LYS A 442 10.52 29.15 -10.00
C LYS A 442 10.35 29.29 -11.54
N LYS A 443 9.78 28.27 -12.18
CA LYS A 443 9.46 28.32 -13.63
C LYS A 443 8.52 29.48 -13.95
N LEU A 444 7.44 29.64 -13.18
CA LEU A 444 6.47 30.71 -13.39
C LEU A 444 7.05 32.11 -13.11
N LYS A 445 7.90 32.23 -12.11
CA LYS A 445 8.63 33.51 -11.83
C LYS A 445 9.60 33.90 -12.95
N ALA A 446 10.21 32.93 -13.63
CA ALA A 446 11.09 33.20 -14.76
C ALA A 446 10.34 33.63 -16.04
N LEU A 447 9.03 33.40 -16.11
CA LEU A 447 8.16 33.77 -17.24
C LEU A 447 7.40 35.08 -17.01
N SER A 448 7.41 35.61 -15.77
CA SER A 448 6.77 36.85 -15.36
C SER A 448 7.70 38.02 -15.53
#